data_439815488c58973248fdb903ac6bfe5e
#
_entry.id   439815488c58973248fdb903ac6bfe5e
#
_cell.length_a   1.000
_cell.length_b   1.000
_cell.length_c   1.000
_cell.angle_alpha   90.00
_cell.angle_beta   90.00
_cell.angle_gamma   90.00
#
_symmetry.space_group_name_H-M   'P 1'
#
loop_
_entity.id
_entity.type
_entity.pdbx_description
1 polymer ?
#
loop_
_entity_poly.entity_id
_entity_poly.type
_entity_poly.pdbx_seq_one_letter_code
_entity_poly.pdbx_strand_id
1 'polypeptide(L)' 'TPPLVSARNLLAGKVARLHKGSVNTEVVVNLGEHKTLSAIITSKSMERLHLEEGVDVCAFFKASSVILMLP' A
#
# COMPACT_ATOMS: atom_id res chain seq x y z
N THR A 1 4.54 10.16 -17.78
CA THR A 1 4.98 9.85 -17.39
C THR A 1 5.71 9.37 -16.89
N PRO A 2 6.11 8.95 -16.75
CA PRO A 2 6.67 8.46 -16.19
C PRO A 2 7.20 7.96 -15.71
N PRO A 3 7.29 7.75 -15.72
CA PRO A 3 7.70 7.24 -15.09
C PRO A 3 8.71 6.59 -14.82
N LEU A 4 9.19 6.79 -14.09
CA LEU A 4 10.26 6.15 -13.43
C LEU A 4 9.90 4.80 -12.91
N VAL A 5 8.62 4.53 -12.86
CA VAL A 5 8.10 3.31 -12.29
C VAL A 5 7.81 2.33 -13.42
N SER A 6 8.46 1.18 -13.39
CA SER A 6 8.15 0.14 -14.35
C SER A 6 6.91 -0.61 -13.88
N ALA A 7 6.21 -1.25 -14.81
CA ALA A 7 5.05 -2.03 -14.48
C ALA A 7 5.36 -3.18 -13.51
N ARG A 8 6.60 -3.65 -13.52
CA ARG A 8 7.00 -4.76 -12.66
C ARG A 8 7.11 -4.35 -11.20
N ASN A 9 7.27 -3.07 -10.95
CA ASN A 9 7.44 -2.56 -9.60
C ASN A 9 6.15 -2.00 -9.00
N LEU A 10 5.09 -2.00 -9.77
CA LEU A 10 3.84 -1.40 -9.34
C LEU A 10 2.73 -2.44 -9.38
N LEU A 11 2.10 -2.68 -8.24
CA LEU A 11 1.01 -3.63 -8.12
C LEU A 11 -0.23 -2.92 -7.61
N ALA A 12 -1.34 -3.13 -8.30
CA ALA A 12 -2.62 -2.57 -7.86
C ALA A 12 -3.32 -3.55 -6.94
N GLY A 13 -4.02 -3.02 -5.94
CA GLY A 13 -4.75 -3.86 -5.02
C GLY A 13 -5.74 -3.05 -4.21
N LYS A 14 -6.38 -3.71 -3.25
CA LYS A 14 -7.31 -3.06 -2.33
C LYS A 14 -6.83 -3.30 -0.90
N VAL A 15 -7.04 -2.32 -0.06
CA VAL A 15 -6.74 -2.46 1.36
C VAL A 15 -7.69 -3.50 1.93
N ALA A 16 -7.14 -4.61 2.41
CA ALA A 16 -7.92 -5.67 3.02
C ALA A 16 -8.06 -5.46 4.52
N ARG A 17 -7.05 -4.88 5.16
CA ARG A 17 -7.03 -4.76 6.60
C ARG A 17 -6.03 -3.68 7.01
N LEU A 18 -6.33 -3.01 8.12
CA LEU A 18 -5.44 -2.03 8.72
C LEU A 18 -5.24 -2.39 10.19
N HIS A 19 -4.00 -2.44 10.63
CA HIS A 19 -3.66 -2.60 12.04
C HIS A 19 -3.02 -1.30 12.49
N LYS A 20 -3.83 -0.43 13.07
CA LYS A 20 -3.40 0.92 13.43
C LYS A 20 -2.61 0.91 14.73
N GLY A 21 -1.44 1.53 14.70
CA GLY A 21 -0.66 1.82 15.89
C GLY A 21 -0.56 3.33 16.08
N SER A 22 0.04 3.75 17.18
CA SER A 22 0.17 5.18 17.45
C SER A 22 1.19 5.84 16.53
N VAL A 23 2.19 5.11 16.10
CA VAL A 23 3.25 5.65 15.24
C VAL A 23 3.18 5.03 13.85
N ASN A 24 3.04 3.72 13.79
CA ASN A 24 3.03 2.99 12.53
C ASN A 24 1.74 2.21 12.38
N THR A 25 1.37 1.97 11.14
CA THR A 25 0.19 1.19 10.79
C THR A 25 0.61 0.11 9.81
N GLU A 26 0.17 -1.11 10.06
CA GLU A 26 0.35 -2.19 9.08
C GLU A 26 -0.84 -2.18 8.14
N VAL A 27 -0.56 -2.11 6.85
CA VAL A 27 -1.59 -2.14 5.82
C VAL A 27 -1.47 -3.46 5.07
N VAL A 28 -2.53 -4.24 5.09
CA VAL A 28 -2.57 -5.50 4.34
C VAL A 28 -3.34 -5.23 3.06
N VAL A 29 -2.70 -5.44 1.93
CA VAL A 29 -3.26 -5.17 0.61
C VAL A 29 -3.58 -6.49 -0.06
N ASN A 30 -4.79 -6.61 -0.56
CA ASN A 30 -5.21 -7.77 -1.34
C ASN A 30 -4.89 -7.50 -2.81
N LEU A 31 -4.01 -8.31 -3.37
CA LEU A 31 -3.57 -8.17 -4.75
C LEU A 31 -4.38 -9.04 -5.71
N GLY A 32 -5.34 -9.78 -5.19
CA GLY A 32 -6.13 -10.70 -6.01
C GLY A 32 -5.53 -12.10 -6.00
N GLU A 33 -6.31 -13.09 -6.44
CA GLU A 33 -5.85 -14.47 -6.57
C GLU A 33 -5.23 -15.02 -5.29
N HIS A 34 -5.79 -14.63 -4.15
CA HIS A 34 -5.33 -15.07 -2.83
C HIS A 34 -3.92 -14.57 -2.49
N LYS A 35 -3.48 -13.51 -3.13
CA LYS A 35 -2.19 -12.89 -2.84
C LYS A 35 -2.41 -11.66 -2.00
N THR A 36 -1.61 -11.52 -0.96
CA THR A 36 -1.65 -10.33 -0.11
C THR A 36 -0.24 -9.80 0.09
N LEU A 37 -0.19 -8.53 0.44
CA LEU A 37 1.05 -7.83 0.71
C LEU A 37 0.85 -7.03 1.99
N SER A 38 1.81 -7.11 2.90
CA SER A 38 1.80 -6.29 4.10
C SER A 38 2.83 -5.20 3.98
N ALA A 39 2.46 -3.98 4.31
CA ALA A 39 3.35 -2.84 4.29
C ALA A 39 3.18 -2.06 5.59
N ILE A 40 4.29 -1.52 6.09
CA ILE A 40 4.26 -0.69 7.29
C ILE A 40 4.47 0.75 6.84
N ILE A 41 3.53 1.60 7.20
CA ILE A 41 3.64 3.03 6.93
C ILE A 41 3.39 3.78 8.23
N THR A 42 3.72 5.07 8.25
CA THR A 42 3.41 5.85 9.43
C THR A 42 1.90 6.04 9.52
N SER A 43 1.41 6.12 10.76
CA SER A 43 -0.02 6.35 10.95
C SER A 43 -0.44 7.70 10.41
N LYS A 44 0.45 8.69 10.43
CA LYS A 44 0.18 9.98 9.80
C LYS A 44 -0.02 9.85 8.31
N SER A 45 0.82 9.05 7.64
CA SER A 45 0.67 8.83 6.20
C SER A 45 -0.63 8.12 5.90
N MET A 46 -0.98 7.13 6.72
CA MET A 46 -2.23 6.40 6.55
C MET A 46 -3.42 7.35 6.62
N GLU A 47 -3.41 8.28 7.58
CA GLU A 47 -4.48 9.27 7.72
C GLU A 47 -4.49 10.24 6.55
N ARG A 48 -3.31 10.70 6.12
CA ARG A 48 -3.21 11.64 5.01
C ARG A 48 -3.76 11.05 3.73
N LEU A 49 -3.53 9.77 3.50
CA LEU A 49 -4.02 9.09 2.31
C LEU A 49 -5.46 8.62 2.47
N HIS A 50 -6.04 8.77 3.65
CA HIS A 50 -7.42 8.32 3.94
C HIS A 50 -7.60 6.83 3.64
N LEU A 51 -6.63 6.03 4.04
CA LEU A 51 -6.69 4.59 3.79
C LEU A 51 -7.72 3.94 4.72
N GLU A 52 -8.56 3.12 4.12
CA GLU A 52 -9.58 2.34 4.84
C GLU A 52 -9.73 1.03 4.11
N GLU A 53 -10.36 0.06 4.77
CA GLU A 53 -10.63 -1.21 4.12
C GLU A 53 -11.47 -0.98 2.88
N GLY A 54 -11.08 -1.62 1.78
CA GLY A 54 -11.79 -1.52 0.52
C GLY A 54 -11.26 -0.44 -0.41
N VAL A 55 -10.34 0.40 0.06
CA VAL A 55 -9.79 1.48 -0.78
C VAL A 55 -8.78 0.90 -1.75
N ASP A 56 -8.83 1.39 -2.99
CA ASP A 56 -7.85 0.99 -4.01
C ASP A 56 -6.53 1.67 -3.75
N VAL A 57 -5.44 0.89 -3.86
CA VAL A 57 -4.09 1.41 -3.70
C VAL A 57 -3.18 0.77 -4.72
N CYS A 58 -2.05 1.42 -4.94
CA CYS A 58 -0.96 0.84 -5.71
C CYS A 58 0.23 0.66 -4.78
N ALA A 59 0.86 -0.50 -4.83
CA ALA A 59 2.06 -0.78 -4.06
C ALA A 59 3.26 -0.66 -4.99
N PHE A 60 4.20 0.18 -4.62
CA PHE A 60 5.42 0.40 -5.39
C PHE A 60 6.59 -0.18 -4.60
N PHE A 61 7.33 -1.06 -5.25
CA PHE A 61 8.50 -1.69 -4.64
C PHE A 61 9.75 -0.94 -5.05
N LYS A 62 10.51 -0.48 -4.07
CA LYS A 62 11.75 0.22 -4.32
C LYS A 62 12.80 -0.36 -3.40
N ALA A 63 13.79 -1.04 -3.98
CA ALA A 63 14.83 -1.71 -3.19
C ALA A 63 14.17 -2.63 -2.18
N SER A 64 14.39 -2.42 -0.89
CA SER A 64 13.80 -3.25 0.15
C SER A 64 12.55 -2.62 0.75
N SER A 65 12.03 -1.58 0.13
CA SER A 65 10.89 -0.85 0.67
C SER A 65 9.65 -1.03 -0.19
N VAL A 66 8.49 -0.88 0.44
CA VAL A 66 7.22 -0.85 -0.26
C VAL A 66 6.57 0.49 0.04
N ILE A 67 6.16 1.19 -1.01
CA ILE A 67 5.50 2.48 -0.89
C ILE A 67 4.08 2.31 -1.39
N LEU A 68 3.12 2.77 -0.60
CA LEU A 68 1.72 2.72 -0.99
C LEU A 68 1.29 4.06 -1.54
N MET A 69 0.52 4.02 -2.61
CA MET A 69 0.03 5.21 -3.28
C MET A 69 -1.42 5.00 -3.67
N LEU A 70 -2.14 6.10 -3.82
CA LEU A 70 -3.46 6.03 -4.43
C LEU A 70 -3.30 5.87 -5.94
N PRO A 71 -4.26 5.17 -6.56
CA PRO A 71 -4.18 4.91 -8.00
C PRO A 71 -4.25 6.19 -8.82
#